data_27c5fb513c084109065f3f3e3da08f5c
#
_entry.id   27c5fb513c084109065f3f3e3da08f5c
#
_cell.length_a   1.000
_cell.length_b   1.000
_cell.length_c   1.000
_cell.angle_alpha   90.00
_cell.angle_beta   90.00
_cell.angle_gamma   90.00
#
_symmetry.space_group_name_H-M   'P 1'
#
loop_
_entity.id
_entity.type
_entity.pdbx_description
1 polymer ?
#
loop_
_entity_poly.entity_id
_entity_poly.type
_entity_poly.pdbx_seq_one_letter_code
_entity_poly.pdbx_strand_id
1 'polypeptide(L)'
;TLERRCEIAVRSYRLLVAAGIPPAEIIIDANVFAIATGIAGHDRLALDFIEAVRWIKANLPGALTSGGISNVSFAFRGNNTLREWIHSVFLHHAVAAGLDMAIVNPAAMVAYDEIPAESRRVVEDAVLCRTPDAAARLAELAVATMATAPAAAPAAKGGTEKSAPPQERLKSAVATGSAAGLDAAVTEAIEELRQAGRGDADAALALLEGPLMDGLAVVGEAFGAGRLFLPQVLKSAQVMKQASALLEPFMAAGSSGAGTAAARKPKMLIATVKGDVHDIGKNIVATVMRCNGWDVADLGVMVERERILAHARKHNVDVVGLSGLITPSLDEMVRVAQVFEEAGLDIPLVVGGAAVSELHTAVKIAPAYSGIVACGGDASSMPGLCASLLPGPGRRVATAAHAARHEELRQQYDRSRQPRISLGTARQRAAAAGRPAPCLTVPRDPAVHVFRDIPHAELGPLIPWAMLLGSFGFRSAAEKR
;
A
#
# COMPACT_ATOMS: atom_id res chain seq x y z
N THR A 1 -18.55 0.11 -7.76
CA THR A 1 -19.43 -0.80 -8.54
C THR A 1 -19.50 -0.37 -10.00
N LEU A 2 -19.92 -1.28 -10.87
CA LEU A 2 -20.14 -1.03 -12.30
C LEU A 2 -21.08 0.15 -12.52
N GLU A 3 -22.22 0.18 -11.84
CA GLU A 3 -23.26 1.20 -12.00
C GLU A 3 -22.69 2.61 -11.73
N ARG A 4 -21.90 2.74 -10.65
CA ARG A 4 -21.30 4.02 -10.29
C ARG A 4 -20.27 4.50 -11.30
N ARG A 5 -19.51 3.59 -11.88
CA ARG A 5 -18.54 3.89 -12.96
C ARG A 5 -19.27 4.40 -14.19
N CYS A 6 -20.33 3.71 -14.62
CA CYS A 6 -21.16 4.11 -15.76
C CYS A 6 -21.85 5.48 -15.53
N GLU A 7 -22.40 5.70 -14.34
CA GLU A 7 -23.04 6.98 -13.97
C GLU A 7 -22.06 8.17 -14.08
N ILE A 8 -20.84 8.00 -13.51
CA ILE A 8 -19.81 9.03 -13.56
C ILE A 8 -19.35 9.25 -15.00
N ALA A 9 -19.13 8.19 -15.77
CA ALA A 9 -18.73 8.28 -17.18
C ALA A 9 -19.74 9.07 -18.01
N VAL A 10 -21.03 8.76 -17.88
CA VAL A 10 -22.12 9.50 -18.59
C VAL A 10 -22.11 10.97 -18.21
N ARG A 11 -22.06 11.26 -16.91
CA ARG A 11 -22.07 12.64 -16.44
C ARG A 11 -20.90 13.43 -16.98
N SER A 12 -19.69 12.87 -16.87
CA SER A 12 -18.46 13.50 -17.36
C SER A 12 -18.50 13.71 -18.88
N TYR A 13 -18.88 12.69 -19.62
CA TYR A 13 -19.01 12.75 -21.08
C TYR A 13 -19.97 13.86 -21.51
N ARG A 14 -21.19 13.92 -20.92
CA ARG A 14 -22.20 14.93 -21.26
C ARG A 14 -21.72 16.35 -20.97
N LEU A 15 -21.04 16.56 -19.84
CA LEU A 15 -20.50 17.87 -19.47
C LEU A 15 -19.39 18.31 -20.43
N LEU A 16 -18.49 17.42 -20.80
CA LEU A 16 -17.39 17.72 -21.72
C LEU A 16 -17.88 18.00 -23.14
N VAL A 17 -18.81 17.21 -23.65
CA VAL A 17 -19.43 17.44 -24.97
C VAL A 17 -20.21 18.76 -24.99
N ALA A 18 -20.97 19.06 -23.93
CA ALA A 18 -21.66 20.34 -23.79
C ALA A 18 -20.73 21.54 -23.71
N ALA A 19 -19.49 21.35 -23.21
CA ALA A 19 -18.45 22.35 -23.21
C ALA A 19 -17.70 22.47 -24.56
N GLY A 20 -18.10 21.70 -25.59
CA GLY A 20 -17.55 21.76 -26.94
C GLY A 20 -16.33 20.85 -27.18
N ILE A 21 -16.01 19.95 -26.26
CA ILE A 21 -14.91 19.00 -26.45
C ILE A 21 -15.39 17.88 -27.38
N PRO A 22 -14.65 17.60 -28.48
CA PRO A 22 -15.00 16.51 -29.38
C PRO A 22 -15.01 15.16 -28.66
N PRO A 23 -15.98 14.28 -28.87
CA PRO A 23 -16.02 12.95 -28.24
C PRO A 23 -14.72 12.14 -28.39
N ALA A 24 -14.04 12.24 -29.52
CA ALA A 24 -12.79 11.53 -29.77
C ALA A 24 -11.57 12.03 -28.96
N GLU A 25 -11.70 13.18 -28.30
CA GLU A 25 -10.69 13.73 -27.40
C GLU A 25 -10.98 13.39 -25.92
N ILE A 26 -12.11 12.74 -25.63
CA ILE A 26 -12.51 12.34 -24.30
C ILE A 26 -11.98 10.96 -24.00
N ILE A 27 -11.08 10.86 -23.01
CA ILE A 27 -10.53 9.60 -22.51
C ILE A 27 -11.07 9.36 -21.12
N ILE A 28 -11.78 8.26 -20.91
CA ILE A 28 -12.39 7.90 -19.63
C ILE A 28 -11.56 6.79 -18.97
N ASP A 29 -10.99 7.07 -17.79
CA ASP A 29 -10.42 6.06 -16.91
C ASP A 29 -11.48 5.64 -15.88
N ALA A 30 -11.94 4.39 -15.98
CA ALA A 30 -12.94 3.84 -15.08
C ALA A 30 -12.35 3.35 -13.74
N ASN A 31 -11.09 3.65 -13.45
CA ASN A 31 -10.29 3.24 -12.30
C ASN A 31 -10.13 1.72 -12.13
N VAL A 32 -8.91 1.24 -12.23
CA VAL A 32 -8.55 -0.14 -11.92
C VAL A 32 -8.25 -0.25 -10.43
N PHE A 33 -8.92 -1.18 -9.74
CA PHE A 33 -8.71 -1.46 -8.32
C PHE A 33 -8.16 -2.87 -8.12
N ALA A 34 -7.53 -3.08 -6.95
CA ALA A 34 -6.96 -4.36 -6.58
C ALA A 34 -8.05 -5.41 -6.32
N ILE A 35 -7.81 -6.63 -6.79
CA ILE A 35 -8.62 -7.81 -6.49
C ILE A 35 -7.95 -8.68 -5.44
N ALA A 36 -8.67 -9.69 -4.94
CA ALA A 36 -8.18 -10.66 -3.97
C ALA A 36 -7.49 -10.02 -2.75
N THR A 37 -8.03 -8.89 -2.29
CA THR A 37 -7.51 -8.16 -1.12
C THR A 37 -7.98 -8.78 0.20
N GLY A 38 -8.95 -9.69 0.17
CA GLY A 38 -9.63 -10.21 1.36
C GLY A 38 -10.73 -9.29 1.91
N ILE A 39 -10.96 -8.13 1.27
CA ILE A 39 -12.03 -7.19 1.63
C ILE A 39 -13.28 -7.55 0.83
N ALA A 40 -14.43 -7.66 1.51
CA ALA A 40 -15.69 -7.99 0.87
C ALA A 40 -16.04 -7.01 -0.26
N GLY A 41 -16.42 -7.53 -1.42
CA GLY A 41 -16.77 -6.75 -2.60
C GLY A 41 -15.59 -6.37 -3.51
N HIS A 42 -14.34 -6.57 -3.09
CA HIS A 42 -13.18 -6.26 -3.94
C HIS A 42 -12.93 -7.30 -5.03
N ASP A 43 -13.39 -8.53 -4.84
CA ASP A 43 -13.12 -9.62 -5.78
C ASP A 43 -13.72 -9.37 -7.17
N ARG A 44 -14.80 -8.57 -7.25
CA ARG A 44 -15.48 -8.23 -8.49
C ARG A 44 -14.91 -7.00 -9.22
N LEU A 45 -14.03 -6.23 -8.61
CA LEU A 45 -13.61 -4.90 -9.11
C LEU A 45 -12.90 -4.93 -10.47
N ALA A 46 -12.18 -6.03 -10.81
CA ALA A 46 -11.58 -6.19 -12.13
C ALA A 46 -12.64 -6.46 -13.20
N LEU A 47 -13.59 -7.33 -12.92
CA LEU A 47 -14.72 -7.61 -13.81
C LEU A 47 -15.57 -6.35 -14.01
N ASP A 48 -15.88 -5.61 -12.94
CA ASP A 48 -16.62 -4.34 -13.03
C ASP A 48 -15.91 -3.30 -13.90
N PHE A 49 -14.58 -3.28 -13.94
CA PHE A 49 -13.82 -2.43 -14.87
C PHE A 49 -14.00 -2.88 -16.31
N ILE A 50 -13.84 -4.17 -16.58
CA ILE A 50 -13.98 -4.75 -17.94
C ILE A 50 -15.39 -4.50 -18.48
N GLU A 51 -16.39 -4.70 -17.64
CA GLU A 51 -17.80 -4.44 -17.98
C GLU A 51 -18.08 -2.94 -18.19
N ALA A 52 -17.46 -2.05 -17.38
CA ALA A 52 -17.56 -0.61 -17.57
C ALA A 52 -16.95 -0.16 -18.89
N VAL A 53 -15.78 -0.69 -19.27
CA VAL A 53 -15.16 -0.42 -20.57
C VAL A 53 -16.11 -0.81 -21.70
N ARG A 54 -16.64 -2.03 -21.67
CA ARG A 54 -17.61 -2.51 -22.69
C ARG A 54 -18.84 -1.61 -22.75
N TRP A 55 -19.35 -1.23 -21.60
CA TRP A 55 -20.50 -0.35 -21.51
C TRP A 55 -20.22 1.06 -22.07
N ILE A 56 -19.06 1.66 -21.74
CA ILE A 56 -18.64 2.98 -22.24
C ILE A 56 -18.53 2.95 -23.77
N LYS A 57 -17.89 1.93 -24.35
CA LYS A 57 -17.75 1.79 -25.80
C LYS A 57 -19.10 1.66 -26.52
N ALA A 58 -20.08 1.03 -25.89
CA ALA A 58 -21.42 0.85 -26.45
C ALA A 58 -22.33 2.09 -26.31
N ASN A 59 -22.15 2.90 -25.24
CA ASN A 59 -23.11 3.94 -24.87
C ASN A 59 -22.60 5.37 -24.99
N LEU A 60 -21.26 5.58 -25.10
CA LEU A 60 -20.65 6.91 -25.20
C LEU A 60 -19.87 7.01 -26.53
N PRO A 61 -20.57 7.33 -27.64
CA PRO A 61 -19.96 7.31 -28.97
C PRO A 61 -18.73 8.20 -29.09
N GLY A 62 -17.63 7.65 -29.62
CA GLY A 62 -16.37 8.36 -29.85
C GLY A 62 -15.47 8.46 -28.61
N ALA A 63 -15.96 8.22 -27.40
CA ALA A 63 -15.12 8.25 -26.21
C ALA A 63 -14.11 7.10 -26.21
N LEU A 64 -12.89 7.39 -25.78
CA LEU A 64 -11.82 6.44 -25.56
C LEU A 64 -11.76 6.03 -24.08
N THR A 65 -11.13 4.89 -23.82
CA THR A 65 -10.99 4.34 -22.48
C THR A 65 -9.52 4.11 -22.12
N SER A 66 -9.19 4.30 -20.84
CA SER A 66 -7.85 4.07 -20.30
C SER A 66 -7.92 3.34 -18.97
N GLY A 67 -6.81 2.72 -18.56
CA GLY A 67 -6.70 2.10 -17.24
C GLY A 67 -5.27 1.91 -16.77
N GLY A 68 -5.04 2.12 -15.46
CA GLY A 68 -3.77 1.85 -14.77
C GLY A 68 -3.68 0.39 -14.34
N ILE A 69 -3.11 -0.47 -15.17
CA ILE A 69 -3.17 -1.93 -15.05
C ILE A 69 -2.53 -2.45 -13.76
N SER A 70 -1.42 -1.86 -13.32
CA SER A 70 -0.66 -2.35 -12.15
C SER A 70 -1.48 -2.41 -10.85
N ASN A 71 -2.54 -1.61 -10.76
CA ASN A 71 -3.40 -1.57 -9.57
C ASN A 71 -4.15 -2.88 -9.33
N VAL A 72 -4.52 -3.62 -10.38
CA VAL A 72 -5.30 -4.87 -10.25
C VAL A 72 -4.60 -5.91 -9.36
N SER A 73 -3.27 -5.93 -9.39
CA SER A 73 -2.43 -6.90 -8.69
C SER A 73 -1.80 -6.38 -7.39
N PHE A 74 -2.25 -5.24 -6.89
CA PHE A 74 -1.62 -4.58 -5.73
C PHE A 74 -1.56 -5.46 -4.49
N ALA A 75 -2.53 -6.35 -4.27
CA ALA A 75 -2.56 -7.28 -3.15
C ALA A 75 -1.37 -8.26 -3.13
N PHE A 76 -0.71 -8.45 -4.27
CA PHE A 76 0.43 -9.36 -4.47
C PHE A 76 1.75 -8.63 -4.70
N ARG A 77 1.90 -7.42 -4.18
CA ARG A 77 3.13 -6.65 -4.27
C ARG A 77 4.30 -7.45 -3.70
N GLY A 78 5.39 -7.56 -4.47
CA GLY A 78 6.55 -8.40 -4.14
C GLY A 78 6.61 -9.71 -4.95
N ASN A 79 5.49 -10.22 -5.48
CA ASN A 79 5.47 -11.38 -6.37
C ASN A 79 5.36 -10.93 -7.84
N ASN A 80 6.48 -10.61 -8.46
CA ASN A 80 6.49 -10.06 -9.82
C ASN A 80 5.88 -11.04 -10.85
N THR A 81 6.23 -12.31 -10.77
CA THR A 81 5.73 -13.34 -11.69
C THR A 81 4.20 -13.42 -11.69
N LEU A 82 3.58 -13.54 -10.52
CA LEU A 82 2.12 -13.59 -10.43
C LEU A 82 1.48 -12.28 -10.89
N ARG A 83 2.09 -11.14 -10.54
CA ARG A 83 1.59 -9.83 -10.97
C ARG A 83 1.60 -9.67 -12.48
N GLU A 84 2.65 -10.12 -13.15
CA GLU A 84 2.76 -10.13 -14.61
C GLU A 84 1.65 -10.98 -15.23
N TRP A 85 1.38 -12.16 -14.68
CA TRP A 85 0.26 -13.01 -15.13
C TRP A 85 -1.10 -12.34 -14.96
N ILE A 86 -1.34 -11.71 -13.78
CA ILE A 86 -2.59 -10.97 -13.53
C ILE A 86 -2.74 -9.80 -14.51
N HIS A 87 -1.67 -9.05 -14.77
CA HIS A 87 -1.70 -7.94 -15.73
C HIS A 87 -2.05 -8.43 -17.14
N SER A 88 -1.40 -9.51 -17.59
CA SER A 88 -1.59 -10.04 -18.95
C SER A 88 -3.00 -10.60 -19.13
N VAL A 89 -3.51 -11.36 -18.16
CA VAL A 89 -4.88 -11.89 -18.21
C VAL A 89 -5.92 -10.76 -18.16
N PHE A 90 -5.74 -9.81 -17.25
CA PHE A 90 -6.65 -8.67 -17.14
C PHE A 90 -6.67 -7.84 -18.43
N LEU A 91 -5.49 -7.54 -18.97
CA LEU A 91 -5.36 -6.75 -20.21
C LEU A 91 -5.96 -7.47 -21.41
N HIS A 92 -5.77 -8.81 -21.52
CA HIS A 92 -6.39 -9.62 -22.56
C HIS A 92 -7.91 -9.42 -22.61
N HIS A 93 -8.59 -9.53 -21.46
CA HIS A 93 -10.04 -9.35 -21.37
C HIS A 93 -10.49 -7.90 -21.49
N ALA A 94 -9.71 -6.95 -20.99
CA ALA A 94 -10.03 -5.53 -21.10
C ALA A 94 -9.92 -5.01 -22.54
N VAL A 95 -8.89 -5.45 -23.29
CA VAL A 95 -8.74 -5.14 -24.72
C VAL A 95 -9.89 -5.75 -25.54
N ALA A 96 -10.25 -7.00 -25.26
CA ALA A 96 -11.42 -7.64 -25.89
C ALA A 96 -12.75 -6.92 -25.55
N ALA A 97 -12.82 -6.19 -24.43
CA ALA A 97 -13.96 -5.34 -24.09
C ALA A 97 -13.94 -3.95 -24.75
N GLY A 98 -12.83 -3.56 -25.40
CA GLY A 98 -12.66 -2.29 -26.10
C GLY A 98 -11.78 -1.27 -25.37
N LEU A 99 -10.91 -1.68 -24.46
CA LEU A 99 -9.93 -0.78 -23.84
C LEU A 99 -8.97 -0.23 -24.91
N ASP A 100 -8.89 1.10 -25.01
CA ASP A 100 -8.09 1.79 -26.04
C ASP A 100 -6.64 2.03 -25.56
N MET A 101 -6.45 2.33 -24.29
CA MET A 101 -5.15 2.70 -23.72
C MET A 101 -4.91 2.00 -22.38
N ALA A 102 -3.65 1.69 -22.09
CA ALA A 102 -3.25 1.09 -20.83
C ALA A 102 -1.96 1.73 -20.31
N ILE A 103 -1.95 2.09 -19.01
CA ILE A 103 -0.73 2.46 -18.32
C ILE A 103 -0.18 1.20 -17.67
N VAL A 104 0.91 0.67 -18.24
CA VAL A 104 1.52 -0.58 -17.84
C VAL A 104 3.04 -0.52 -18.06
N ASN A 105 3.81 -1.30 -17.28
CA ASN A 105 5.23 -1.52 -17.58
C ASN A 105 5.34 -2.59 -18.69
N PRO A 106 5.71 -2.23 -19.92
CA PRO A 106 5.78 -3.20 -21.02
C PRO A 106 6.86 -4.27 -20.81
N ALA A 107 7.92 -3.98 -20.04
CA ALA A 107 8.96 -4.94 -19.70
C ALA A 107 8.50 -6.01 -18.69
N ALA A 108 7.40 -5.77 -17.99
CA ALA A 108 6.79 -6.67 -17.02
C ALA A 108 5.48 -7.27 -17.57
N MET A 109 5.48 -7.65 -18.84
CA MET A 109 4.33 -8.28 -19.51
C MET A 109 4.76 -9.61 -20.10
N VAL A 110 3.99 -10.64 -19.79
CA VAL A 110 4.11 -11.97 -20.38
C VAL A 110 2.98 -12.15 -21.38
N ALA A 111 3.24 -12.78 -22.52
CA ALA A 111 2.15 -13.06 -23.46
C ALA A 111 1.11 -13.99 -22.80
N TYR A 112 -0.16 -13.72 -23.04
CA TYR A 112 -1.26 -14.46 -22.42
C TYR A 112 -1.12 -15.99 -22.61
N ASP A 113 -0.69 -16.43 -23.79
CA ASP A 113 -0.54 -17.86 -24.11
C ASP A 113 0.74 -18.48 -23.52
N GLU A 114 1.70 -17.69 -23.10
CA GLU A 114 2.92 -18.16 -22.43
C GLU A 114 2.69 -18.45 -20.92
N ILE A 115 1.58 -18.00 -20.36
CA ILE A 115 1.23 -18.30 -18.96
C ILE A 115 0.84 -19.80 -18.89
N PRO A 116 1.43 -20.57 -17.93
CA PRO A 116 1.08 -21.97 -17.75
C PRO A 116 -0.43 -22.15 -17.62
N ALA A 117 -1.02 -23.10 -18.36
CA ALA A 117 -2.47 -23.22 -18.54
C ALA A 117 -3.25 -23.31 -17.22
N GLU A 118 -2.72 -24.05 -16.23
CA GLU A 118 -3.34 -24.18 -14.90
C GLU A 118 -3.30 -22.85 -14.14
N SER A 119 -2.13 -22.19 -14.11
CA SER A 119 -1.97 -20.89 -13.47
C SER A 119 -2.84 -19.81 -14.15
N ARG A 120 -2.89 -19.81 -15.48
CA ARG A 120 -3.74 -18.91 -16.26
C ARG A 120 -5.21 -19.06 -15.88
N ARG A 121 -5.70 -20.30 -15.75
CA ARG A 121 -7.08 -20.57 -15.33
C ARG A 121 -7.39 -20.02 -13.94
N VAL A 122 -6.48 -20.21 -12.97
CA VAL A 122 -6.66 -19.66 -11.62
C VAL A 122 -6.70 -18.14 -11.64
N VAL A 123 -5.80 -17.50 -12.41
CA VAL A 123 -5.77 -16.03 -12.56
C VAL A 123 -7.04 -15.52 -13.26
N GLU A 124 -7.51 -16.19 -14.32
CA GLU A 124 -8.75 -15.83 -15.00
C GLU A 124 -9.98 -15.94 -14.11
N ASP A 125 -10.09 -17.04 -13.34
CA ASP A 125 -11.20 -17.26 -12.42
C ASP A 125 -11.27 -16.10 -11.40
N ALA A 126 -10.12 -15.58 -10.95
CA ALA A 126 -10.05 -14.46 -10.04
C ALA A 126 -10.34 -13.10 -10.73
N VAL A 127 -9.75 -12.83 -11.89
CA VAL A 127 -9.96 -11.59 -12.65
C VAL A 127 -11.42 -11.43 -13.08
N LEU A 128 -12.05 -12.53 -13.49
CA LEU A 128 -13.43 -12.57 -13.96
C LEU A 128 -14.43 -12.91 -12.86
N CYS A 129 -13.96 -13.09 -11.61
CA CYS A 129 -14.79 -13.42 -10.45
C CYS A 129 -15.73 -14.63 -10.74
N ARG A 130 -15.19 -15.72 -11.34
CA ARG A 130 -15.98 -16.85 -11.81
C ARG A 130 -16.49 -17.76 -10.69
N THR A 131 -15.73 -17.86 -9.58
CA THR A 131 -16.07 -18.72 -8.43
C THR A 131 -15.85 -17.97 -7.12
N PRO A 132 -16.61 -18.30 -6.06
CA PRO A 132 -16.48 -17.63 -4.75
C PRO A 132 -15.09 -17.83 -4.09
N ASP A 133 -14.39 -18.92 -4.42
CA ASP A 133 -13.08 -19.29 -3.89
C ASP A 133 -11.91 -18.79 -4.75
N ALA A 134 -12.17 -18.13 -5.87
CA ALA A 134 -11.15 -17.72 -6.84
C ALA A 134 -10.05 -16.84 -6.19
N ALA A 135 -10.41 -15.92 -5.30
CA ALA A 135 -9.45 -15.08 -4.58
C ALA A 135 -8.55 -15.91 -3.64
N ALA A 136 -9.10 -16.94 -2.99
CA ALA A 136 -8.32 -17.82 -2.13
C ALA A 136 -7.35 -18.68 -2.94
N ARG A 137 -7.79 -19.26 -4.06
CA ARG A 137 -6.94 -20.04 -4.99
C ARG A 137 -5.83 -19.18 -5.59
N LEU A 138 -6.12 -17.91 -5.92
CA LEU A 138 -5.09 -16.97 -6.38
C LEU A 138 -4.04 -16.69 -5.31
N ALA A 139 -4.44 -16.59 -4.03
CA ALA A 139 -3.51 -16.44 -2.92
C ALA A 139 -2.64 -17.70 -2.70
N GLU A 140 -3.17 -18.89 -2.90
CA GLU A 140 -2.41 -20.14 -2.87
C GLU A 140 -1.40 -20.21 -4.02
N LEU A 141 -1.80 -19.82 -5.22
CA LEU A 141 -0.90 -19.72 -6.37
C LEU A 141 0.24 -18.70 -6.11
N ALA A 142 -0.04 -17.61 -5.39
CA ALA A 142 0.96 -16.63 -5.01
C ALA A 142 2.08 -17.24 -4.15
N VAL A 143 1.72 -18.10 -3.21
CA VAL A 143 2.69 -18.83 -2.37
C VAL A 143 3.50 -19.82 -3.21
N ALA A 144 2.84 -20.57 -4.08
CA ALA A 144 3.49 -21.56 -4.93
C ALA A 144 4.52 -20.93 -5.89
N THR A 145 4.19 -19.78 -6.49
CA THR A 145 5.09 -19.06 -7.41
C THR A 145 6.31 -18.47 -6.71
N MET A 146 6.23 -18.14 -5.42
CA MET A 146 7.40 -17.70 -4.66
C MET A 146 8.30 -18.85 -4.23
N ALA A 147 7.76 -20.02 -3.97
CA ALA A 147 8.54 -21.20 -3.58
C ALA A 147 9.45 -21.74 -4.72
N THR A 148 9.14 -21.41 -5.97
CA THR A 148 9.93 -21.78 -7.16
C THR A 148 11.03 -20.77 -7.51
N ALA A 149 11.09 -19.60 -6.84
CA ALA A 149 12.18 -18.64 -7.02
C ALA A 149 13.41 -19.07 -6.22
N PRO A 150 14.66 -18.96 -6.78
CA PRO A 150 15.86 -19.33 -6.06
C PRO A 150 16.05 -18.44 -4.82
N ALA A 151 16.13 -19.08 -3.65
CA ALA A 151 16.36 -18.51 -2.33
C ALA A 151 15.20 -17.73 -1.66
N ALA A 152 14.23 -18.47 -1.12
CA ALA A 152 13.46 -18.02 0.04
C ALA A 152 13.32 -19.20 1.02
N ALA A 153 13.60 -18.92 2.30
CA ALA A 153 13.53 -19.88 3.38
C ALA A 153 12.14 -20.56 3.47
N PRO A 154 12.06 -21.79 3.98
CA PRO A 154 10.86 -22.61 3.87
C PRO A 154 9.68 -21.95 4.59
N ALA A 155 8.59 -21.79 3.86
CA ALA A 155 7.28 -21.56 4.46
C ALA A 155 6.99 -22.73 5.42
N ALA A 156 6.68 -22.42 6.65
CA ALA A 156 6.31 -23.40 7.64
C ALA A 156 5.15 -24.25 7.08
N LYS A 157 5.41 -25.52 6.85
CA LYS A 157 4.37 -26.49 6.46
C LYS A 157 3.36 -26.49 7.60
N GLY A 158 2.13 -26.08 7.33
CA GLY A 158 1.01 -26.18 8.25
C GLY A 158 0.68 -27.65 8.50
N GLY A 159 1.42 -28.25 9.41
CA GLY A 159 1.08 -29.50 10.04
C GLY A 159 0.57 -29.16 11.42
N THR A 160 -0.67 -29.47 11.73
CA THR A 160 -1.23 -29.45 13.07
C THR A 160 -0.48 -30.46 13.93
N GLU A 161 0.64 -30.03 14.52
CA GLU A 161 1.27 -30.82 15.57
C GLU A 161 0.41 -30.68 16.84
N LYS A 162 -0.49 -31.63 17.04
CA LYS A 162 -1.24 -31.78 18.30
C LYS A 162 -0.31 -31.98 19.51
N SER A 163 0.99 -32.11 19.31
CA SER A 163 2.01 -32.33 20.35
C SER A 163 2.76 -31.05 20.79
N ALA A 164 2.57 -29.91 20.11
CA ALA A 164 3.21 -28.67 20.51
C ALA A 164 2.52 -28.04 21.72
N PRO A 165 3.26 -27.31 22.62
CA PRO A 165 2.68 -26.59 23.73
C PRO A 165 1.53 -25.67 23.28
N PRO A 166 0.46 -25.49 24.08
CA PRO A 166 -0.69 -24.70 23.68
C PRO A 166 -0.34 -23.26 23.27
N GLN A 167 0.64 -22.64 23.94
CA GLN A 167 1.11 -21.29 23.59
C GLN A 167 1.78 -21.22 22.21
N GLU A 168 2.58 -22.23 21.84
CA GLU A 168 3.18 -22.31 20.50
C GLU A 168 2.11 -22.58 19.43
N ARG A 169 1.08 -23.33 19.76
CA ARG A 169 -0.08 -23.55 18.87
C ARG A 169 -0.84 -22.27 18.63
N LEU A 170 -1.03 -21.44 19.65
CA LEU A 170 -1.66 -20.10 19.52
C LEU A 170 -0.83 -19.17 18.63
N LYS A 171 0.47 -19.10 18.87
CA LYS A 171 1.40 -18.34 18.03
C LYS A 171 1.37 -18.79 16.57
N SER A 172 1.43 -20.11 16.36
CA SER A 172 1.38 -20.72 15.01
C SER A 172 0.04 -20.46 14.32
N ALA A 173 -1.09 -20.54 15.04
CA ALA A 173 -2.43 -20.28 14.51
C ALA A 173 -2.54 -18.87 13.95
N VAL A 174 -2.03 -17.85 14.66
CA VAL A 174 -1.98 -16.47 14.18
C VAL A 174 -1.00 -16.34 13.02
N ALA A 175 0.22 -16.88 13.14
CA ALA A 175 1.26 -16.77 12.11
C ALA A 175 0.84 -17.40 10.77
N THR A 176 0.07 -18.50 10.80
CA THR A 176 -0.43 -19.20 9.60
C THR A 176 -1.81 -18.75 9.14
N GLY A 177 -2.53 -17.98 9.95
CA GLY A 177 -3.89 -17.57 9.67
C GLY A 177 -4.90 -18.74 9.72
N SER A 178 -4.64 -19.78 10.52
CA SER A 178 -5.48 -20.98 10.67
C SER A 178 -6.18 -20.98 12.02
N ALA A 179 -7.51 -20.97 12.02
CA ALA A 179 -8.32 -21.10 13.23
C ALA A 179 -8.52 -22.55 13.69
N ALA A 180 -7.94 -23.53 12.99
CA ALA A 180 -8.11 -24.96 13.32
C ALA A 180 -7.53 -25.27 14.70
N GLY A 181 -8.39 -25.73 15.64
CA GLY A 181 -8.00 -26.06 17.01
C GLY A 181 -7.72 -24.88 17.93
N LEU A 182 -8.09 -23.65 17.51
CA LEU A 182 -7.87 -22.43 18.29
C LEU A 182 -8.56 -22.47 19.66
N ASP A 183 -9.82 -22.91 19.72
CA ASP A 183 -10.61 -23.03 20.95
C ASP A 183 -9.94 -23.97 21.98
N ALA A 184 -9.48 -25.13 21.50
CA ALA A 184 -8.77 -26.09 22.34
C ALA A 184 -7.44 -25.52 22.83
N ALA A 185 -6.68 -24.86 21.95
CA ALA A 185 -5.39 -24.26 22.31
C ALA A 185 -5.56 -23.13 23.34
N VAL A 186 -6.59 -22.28 23.22
CA VAL A 186 -6.90 -21.24 24.22
C VAL A 186 -7.25 -21.86 25.56
N THR A 187 -8.15 -22.85 25.57
CA THR A 187 -8.61 -23.51 26.82
C THR A 187 -7.45 -24.21 27.52
N GLU A 188 -6.66 -24.99 26.82
CA GLU A 188 -5.48 -25.65 27.35
C GLU A 188 -4.42 -24.67 27.89
N ALA A 189 -4.15 -23.58 27.17
CA ALA A 189 -3.18 -22.57 27.57
C ALA A 189 -3.64 -21.81 28.85
N ILE A 190 -4.93 -21.51 28.99
CA ILE A 190 -5.50 -20.91 30.21
C ILE A 190 -5.33 -21.87 31.39
N GLU A 191 -5.64 -23.15 31.18
CA GLU A 191 -5.54 -24.16 32.25
C GLU A 191 -4.09 -24.38 32.73
N GLU A 192 -3.11 -24.42 31.76
CA GLU A 192 -1.70 -24.46 32.15
C GLU A 192 -1.26 -23.26 32.99
N LEU A 193 -1.70 -22.05 32.65
CA LEU A 193 -1.37 -20.84 33.40
C LEU A 193 -2.06 -20.80 34.76
N ARG A 194 -3.28 -21.35 34.90
CA ARG A 194 -3.97 -21.56 36.19
C ARG A 194 -3.22 -22.53 37.11
N GLN A 195 -2.75 -23.64 36.53
CA GLN A 195 -1.93 -24.60 37.30
C GLN A 195 -0.60 -24.00 37.74
N ALA A 196 -0.07 -23.03 36.99
CA ALA A 196 1.08 -22.23 37.38
C ALA A 196 0.78 -21.12 38.39
N GLY A 197 -0.48 -21.05 38.92
CA GLY A 197 -0.89 -20.11 39.97
C GLY A 197 -1.32 -18.72 39.46
N ARG A 198 -1.58 -18.55 38.17
CA ARG A 198 -2.11 -17.28 37.65
C ARG A 198 -3.62 -17.21 37.70
N GLY A 199 -4.14 -16.02 38.01
CA GLY A 199 -5.59 -15.76 37.91
C GLY A 199 -6.04 -15.72 36.44
N ASP A 200 -7.33 -15.93 36.18
CA ASP A 200 -7.92 -16.00 34.81
C ASP A 200 -7.61 -14.76 33.97
N ALA A 201 -7.76 -13.58 34.54
CA ALA A 201 -7.51 -12.33 33.85
C ALA A 201 -6.02 -12.16 33.50
N ASP A 202 -5.12 -12.48 34.43
CA ASP A 202 -3.67 -12.42 34.23
C ASP A 202 -3.21 -13.47 33.17
N ALA A 203 -3.82 -14.66 33.19
CA ALA A 203 -3.56 -15.71 32.22
C ALA A 203 -4.01 -15.29 30.83
N ALA A 204 -5.24 -14.77 30.71
CA ALA A 204 -5.76 -14.29 29.42
C ALA A 204 -4.92 -13.13 28.85
N LEU A 205 -4.52 -12.18 29.69
CA LEU A 205 -3.65 -11.06 29.29
C LEU A 205 -2.27 -11.57 28.83
N ALA A 206 -1.67 -12.51 29.56
CA ALA A 206 -0.38 -13.09 29.20
C ALA A 206 -0.42 -13.83 27.85
N LEU A 207 -1.53 -14.51 27.51
CA LEU A 207 -1.70 -15.14 26.21
C LEU A 207 -1.89 -14.12 25.08
N LEU A 208 -2.58 -13.02 25.37
CA LEU A 208 -2.79 -11.94 24.41
C LEU A 208 -1.47 -11.22 24.09
N GLU A 209 -0.75 -10.77 25.13
CA GLU A 209 0.48 -9.98 25.02
C GLU A 209 1.70 -10.82 24.61
N GLY A 210 1.69 -12.13 24.85
CA GLY A 210 2.76 -13.06 24.49
C GLY A 210 2.46 -13.77 23.16
N PRO A 211 2.05 -15.05 23.19
CA PRO A 211 2.04 -15.89 21.98
C PRO A 211 1.18 -15.36 20.83
N LEU A 212 0.05 -14.68 21.12
CA LEU A 212 -0.81 -14.12 20.07
C LEU A 212 -0.17 -12.90 19.40
N MET A 213 0.40 -11.98 20.16
CA MET A 213 1.13 -10.83 19.64
C MET A 213 2.43 -11.24 18.94
N ASP A 214 3.15 -12.23 19.46
CA ASP A 214 4.33 -12.80 18.82
C ASP A 214 3.99 -13.38 17.45
N GLY A 215 2.87 -14.12 17.34
CA GLY A 215 2.37 -14.63 16.06
C GLY A 215 2.09 -13.52 15.06
N LEU A 216 1.49 -12.42 15.52
CA LEU A 216 1.19 -11.27 14.67
C LEU A 216 2.46 -10.50 14.26
N ALA A 217 3.48 -10.42 15.12
CA ALA A 217 4.78 -9.85 14.79
C ALA A 217 5.48 -10.62 13.67
N VAL A 218 5.44 -11.97 13.72
CA VAL A 218 5.95 -12.81 12.62
C VAL A 218 5.25 -12.51 11.30
N VAL A 219 3.93 -12.33 11.32
CA VAL A 219 3.14 -11.94 10.13
C VAL A 219 3.57 -10.56 9.62
N GLY A 220 3.74 -9.59 10.51
CA GLY A 220 4.19 -8.24 10.18
C GLY A 220 5.57 -8.22 9.50
N GLU A 221 6.54 -8.92 10.07
CA GLU A 221 7.88 -9.04 9.48
C GLU A 221 7.85 -9.74 8.11
N ALA A 222 7.09 -10.83 7.98
CA ALA A 222 6.98 -11.57 6.74
C ALA A 222 6.28 -10.75 5.66
N PHE A 223 5.26 -9.96 6.02
CA PHE A 223 4.59 -9.03 5.11
C PHE A 223 5.51 -7.87 4.69
N GLY A 224 6.21 -7.24 5.63
CA GLY A 224 7.20 -6.19 5.35
C GLY A 224 8.35 -6.66 4.46
N ALA A 225 8.78 -7.93 4.61
CA ALA A 225 9.78 -8.57 3.77
C ALA A 225 9.20 -9.09 2.42
N GLY A 226 7.93 -8.87 2.12
CA GLY A 226 7.27 -9.33 0.90
C GLY A 226 7.05 -10.85 0.82
N ARG A 227 7.20 -11.57 1.93
CA ARG A 227 7.00 -13.04 2.01
C ARG A 227 5.56 -13.46 2.29
N LEU A 228 4.72 -12.53 2.73
CA LEU A 228 3.28 -12.69 2.89
C LEU A 228 2.54 -11.62 2.11
N PHE A 229 1.30 -11.91 1.73
CA PHE A 229 0.43 -11.01 0.99
C PHE A 229 -0.74 -10.55 1.85
N LEU A 230 -1.38 -9.45 1.45
CA LEU A 230 -2.49 -8.85 2.19
C LEU A 230 -3.60 -9.85 2.58
N PRO A 231 -4.07 -10.78 1.72
CA PRO A 231 -5.08 -11.76 2.09
C PRO A 231 -4.67 -12.66 3.27
N GLN A 232 -3.37 -12.99 3.36
CA GLN A 232 -2.83 -13.82 4.45
C GLN A 232 -2.76 -13.03 5.75
N VAL A 233 -2.37 -11.76 5.70
CA VAL A 233 -2.39 -10.86 6.87
C VAL A 233 -3.80 -10.73 7.42
N LEU A 234 -4.80 -10.60 6.55
CA LEU A 234 -6.21 -10.52 6.97
C LEU A 234 -6.71 -11.82 7.61
N LYS A 235 -6.31 -13.01 7.09
CA LYS A 235 -6.61 -14.29 7.74
C LYS A 235 -6.01 -14.36 9.15
N SER A 236 -4.74 -14.00 9.30
CA SER A 236 -4.06 -13.94 10.61
C SER A 236 -4.76 -13.00 11.58
N ALA A 237 -5.18 -11.83 11.09
CA ALA A 237 -5.92 -10.86 11.87
C ALA A 237 -7.32 -11.37 12.30
N GLN A 238 -8.00 -12.14 11.46
CA GLN A 238 -9.26 -12.80 11.82
C GLN A 238 -9.05 -13.84 12.94
N VAL A 239 -7.98 -14.64 12.85
CA VAL A 239 -7.62 -15.61 13.90
C VAL A 239 -7.31 -14.89 15.21
N MET A 240 -6.55 -13.80 15.17
CA MET A 240 -6.28 -12.96 16.34
C MET A 240 -7.57 -12.44 16.99
N LYS A 241 -8.51 -11.95 16.17
CA LYS A 241 -9.82 -11.48 16.65
C LYS A 241 -10.63 -12.60 17.29
N GLN A 242 -10.64 -13.81 16.73
CA GLN A 242 -11.31 -14.97 17.28
C GLN A 242 -10.67 -15.37 18.61
N ALA A 243 -9.32 -15.46 18.67
CA ALA A 243 -8.61 -15.76 19.91
C ALA A 243 -8.92 -14.74 21.01
N SER A 244 -8.94 -13.44 20.69
CA SER A 244 -9.30 -12.38 21.64
C SER A 244 -10.73 -12.52 22.15
N ALA A 245 -11.69 -12.88 21.29
CA ALA A 245 -13.07 -13.13 21.69
C ALA A 245 -13.20 -14.34 22.63
N LEU A 246 -12.40 -15.39 22.43
CA LEU A 246 -12.35 -16.55 23.32
C LEU A 246 -11.71 -16.24 24.67
N LEU A 247 -10.81 -15.26 24.74
CA LEU A 247 -10.17 -14.82 25.99
C LEU A 247 -11.03 -13.81 26.77
N GLU A 248 -11.96 -13.11 26.13
CA GLU A 248 -12.80 -12.07 26.76
C GLU A 248 -13.56 -12.53 28.01
N PRO A 249 -14.18 -13.74 28.06
CA PRO A 249 -14.84 -14.23 29.29
C PRO A 249 -13.90 -14.39 30.49
N PHE A 250 -12.65 -14.81 30.27
CA PHE A 250 -11.63 -14.97 31.31
C PHE A 250 -11.14 -13.63 31.83
N MET A 251 -11.02 -12.61 30.95
CA MET A 251 -10.68 -11.24 31.33
C MET A 251 -11.79 -10.59 32.17
N ALA A 252 -13.07 -10.85 31.82
CA ALA A 252 -14.21 -10.31 32.54
C ALA A 252 -14.40 -10.94 33.94
N ALA A 253 -14.09 -12.22 34.12
CA ALA A 253 -14.21 -12.93 35.39
C ALA A 253 -13.26 -12.40 36.48
N GLY A 254 -12.13 -11.81 36.12
CA GLY A 254 -11.15 -11.22 37.04
C GLY A 254 -11.48 -9.80 37.52
N SER A 255 -12.46 -9.13 36.93
CA SER A 255 -12.78 -7.72 37.22
C SER A 255 -13.68 -7.49 38.45
N SER A 256 -13.93 -8.51 39.27
CA SER A 256 -14.71 -8.40 40.51
C SER A 256 -13.91 -7.88 41.72
N GLY A 257 -12.68 -7.46 41.57
CA GLY A 257 -11.85 -6.94 42.65
C GLY A 257 -10.85 -5.90 42.20
N ALA A 258 -11.10 -4.65 42.61
CA ALA A 258 -10.21 -3.47 42.53
C ALA A 258 -9.86 -2.93 41.15
N GLY A 259 -10.64 -1.95 40.70
CA GLY A 259 -10.21 -0.66 40.11
C GLY A 259 -9.01 -0.58 39.17
N THR A 260 -8.84 -1.45 38.19
CA THR A 260 -8.11 -1.11 36.99
C THR A 260 -9.13 -0.83 35.89
N ALA A 261 -9.36 0.44 35.60
CA ALA A 261 -10.16 0.86 34.45
C ALA A 261 -9.70 0.04 33.22
N ALA A 262 -10.63 -0.71 32.60
CA ALA A 262 -10.38 -1.42 31.37
C ALA A 262 -9.64 -0.46 30.43
N ALA A 263 -8.42 -0.80 30.05
CA ALA A 263 -7.57 0.10 29.27
C ALA A 263 -8.33 0.49 28.01
N ARG A 264 -8.64 1.77 27.87
CA ARG A 264 -9.38 2.32 26.71
C ARG A 264 -8.65 1.91 25.43
N LYS A 265 -9.35 1.29 24.49
CA LYS A 265 -8.79 1.01 23.17
C LYS A 265 -8.21 2.29 22.57
N PRO A 266 -6.97 2.27 22.08
CA PRO A 266 -6.38 3.43 21.45
C PRO A 266 -7.17 3.79 20.19
N LYS A 267 -7.34 5.10 19.94
CA LYS A 267 -8.15 5.63 18.86
C LYS A 267 -7.29 6.25 17.79
N MET A 268 -7.49 5.83 16.55
CA MET A 268 -6.87 6.42 15.38
C MET A 268 -7.91 7.05 14.47
N LEU A 269 -7.66 8.28 14.05
CA LEU A 269 -8.35 8.91 12.93
C LEU A 269 -7.51 8.72 11.68
N ILE A 270 -8.10 8.30 10.57
CA ILE A 270 -7.38 8.21 9.29
C ILE A 270 -8.19 8.87 8.17
N ALA A 271 -7.50 9.58 7.28
CA ALA A 271 -8.11 10.28 6.17
C ALA A 271 -7.15 10.41 4.98
N THR A 272 -7.66 10.36 3.77
CA THR A 272 -6.97 10.88 2.59
C THR A 272 -7.27 12.37 2.49
N VAL A 273 -6.22 13.20 2.45
CA VAL A 273 -6.34 14.66 2.51
C VAL A 273 -7.07 15.24 1.31
N LYS A 274 -7.53 16.48 1.42
CA LYS A 274 -8.18 17.24 0.34
C LYS A 274 -7.37 17.19 -0.95
N GLY A 275 -8.07 17.05 -2.07
CA GLY A 275 -7.48 17.00 -3.41
C GLY A 275 -6.96 15.62 -3.81
N ASP A 276 -7.06 14.62 -2.94
CA ASP A 276 -6.61 13.27 -3.21
C ASP A 276 -7.74 12.24 -3.02
N VAL A 277 -7.86 11.32 -3.97
CA VAL A 277 -8.90 10.26 -3.99
C VAL A 277 -8.34 8.86 -3.76
N HIS A 278 -7.02 8.73 -3.59
CA HIS A 278 -6.37 7.44 -3.43
C HIS A 278 -6.59 6.90 -2.02
N ASP A 279 -7.29 5.78 -1.90
CA ASP A 279 -7.70 5.21 -0.62
C ASP A 279 -7.15 3.82 -0.32
N ILE A 280 -6.60 3.11 -1.31
CA ILE A 280 -6.16 1.71 -1.15
C ILE A 280 -5.17 1.56 0.00
N GLY A 281 -4.09 2.35 0.01
CA GLY A 281 -3.07 2.31 1.07
C GLY A 281 -3.66 2.65 2.44
N LYS A 282 -4.52 3.68 2.50
CA LYS A 282 -5.23 4.09 3.71
C LYS A 282 -6.12 2.98 4.26
N ASN A 283 -6.90 2.33 3.39
CA ASN A 283 -7.81 1.24 3.78
C ASN A 283 -7.05 0.03 4.32
N ILE A 284 -5.88 -0.28 3.75
CA ILE A 284 -4.99 -1.33 4.24
C ILE A 284 -4.51 -0.98 5.66
N VAL A 285 -3.99 0.23 5.86
CA VAL A 285 -3.54 0.69 7.18
C VAL A 285 -4.70 0.65 8.18
N ALA A 286 -5.88 1.17 7.84
CA ALA A 286 -7.04 1.15 8.71
C ALA A 286 -7.43 -0.28 9.12
N THR A 287 -7.35 -1.22 8.19
CA THR A 287 -7.63 -2.64 8.46
C THR A 287 -6.59 -3.24 9.39
N VAL A 288 -5.30 -3.06 9.11
CA VAL A 288 -4.20 -3.56 9.95
C VAL A 288 -4.30 -2.98 11.37
N MET A 289 -4.60 -1.70 11.52
CA MET A 289 -4.76 -1.05 12.84
C MET A 289 -5.95 -1.63 13.62
N ARG A 290 -7.11 -1.82 12.97
CA ARG A 290 -8.28 -2.47 13.60
C ARG A 290 -7.95 -3.89 14.07
N CYS A 291 -7.19 -4.64 13.26
CA CYS A 291 -6.75 -5.99 13.61
C CYS A 291 -5.79 -6.01 14.81
N ASN A 292 -5.07 -4.91 15.04
CA ASN A 292 -4.20 -4.72 16.21
C ASN A 292 -4.91 -4.03 17.40
N GLY A 293 -6.24 -4.11 17.46
CA GLY A 293 -7.02 -3.66 18.62
C GLY A 293 -7.30 -2.15 18.69
N TRP A 294 -6.97 -1.39 17.62
CA TRP A 294 -7.27 0.04 17.55
C TRP A 294 -8.72 0.31 17.16
N ASP A 295 -9.31 1.33 17.75
CA ASP A 295 -10.57 1.92 17.28
C ASP A 295 -10.23 2.93 16.18
N VAL A 296 -10.56 2.61 14.91
CA VAL A 296 -10.16 3.39 13.75
C VAL A 296 -11.37 4.07 13.12
N ALA A 297 -11.40 5.38 13.19
CA ALA A 297 -12.33 6.23 12.47
C ALA A 297 -11.74 6.61 11.11
N ASP A 298 -12.36 6.15 10.04
CA ASP A 298 -11.98 6.45 8.66
C ASP A 298 -12.92 7.52 8.09
N LEU A 299 -12.38 8.71 7.77
CA LEU A 299 -13.15 9.81 7.19
C LEU A 299 -13.29 9.73 5.66
N GLY A 300 -12.64 8.76 5.03
CA GLY A 300 -12.68 8.59 3.57
C GLY A 300 -11.61 9.39 2.84
N VAL A 301 -11.96 9.88 1.66
CA VAL A 301 -11.07 10.62 0.74
C VAL A 301 -11.52 12.07 0.58
N MET A 302 -10.66 12.92 0.01
CA MET A 302 -10.96 14.35 -0.24
C MET A 302 -11.38 15.09 1.04
N VAL A 303 -10.77 14.74 2.19
CA VAL A 303 -11.22 15.24 3.49
C VAL A 303 -10.61 16.61 3.77
N GLU A 304 -11.48 17.59 4.02
CA GLU A 304 -11.09 18.95 4.42
C GLU A 304 -10.39 18.93 5.78
N ARG A 305 -9.33 19.73 5.95
CA ARG A 305 -8.53 19.80 7.18
C ARG A 305 -9.35 20.22 8.41
N GLU A 306 -10.35 21.07 8.21
CA GLU A 306 -11.29 21.50 9.26
C GLU A 306 -12.11 20.33 9.79
N ARG A 307 -12.50 19.40 8.90
CA ARG A 307 -13.23 18.18 9.27
C ARG A 307 -12.32 17.21 10.02
N ILE A 308 -11.04 17.08 9.60
CA ILE A 308 -10.04 16.26 10.30
C ILE A 308 -9.86 16.78 11.72
N LEU A 309 -9.63 18.09 11.87
CA LEU A 309 -9.48 18.76 13.16
C LEU A 309 -10.71 18.59 14.05
N ALA A 310 -11.89 18.88 13.53
CA ALA A 310 -13.13 18.80 14.28
C ALA A 310 -13.39 17.37 14.80
N HIS A 311 -13.11 16.37 13.99
CA HIS A 311 -13.25 14.97 14.39
C HIS A 311 -12.21 14.57 15.44
N ALA A 312 -10.96 14.96 15.25
CA ALA A 312 -9.88 14.69 16.20
C ALA A 312 -10.21 15.22 17.61
N ARG A 313 -10.72 16.45 17.70
CA ARG A 313 -11.16 17.07 18.95
C ARG A 313 -12.38 16.39 19.58
N LYS A 314 -13.42 16.16 18.77
CA LYS A 314 -14.69 15.62 19.25
C LYS A 314 -14.54 14.22 19.85
N HIS A 315 -13.69 13.39 19.28
CA HIS A 315 -13.57 11.97 19.63
C HIS A 315 -12.34 11.66 20.49
N ASN A 316 -11.53 12.66 20.86
CA ASN A 316 -10.31 12.50 21.64
C ASN A 316 -9.44 11.37 21.08
N VAL A 317 -9.03 11.51 19.81
CA VAL A 317 -8.20 10.50 19.15
C VAL A 317 -6.76 10.57 19.65
N ASP A 318 -6.08 9.44 19.68
CA ASP A 318 -4.71 9.32 20.18
C ASP A 318 -3.67 9.57 19.08
N VAL A 319 -4.03 9.27 17.80
CA VAL A 319 -3.16 9.43 16.62
C VAL A 319 -4.00 9.83 15.42
N VAL A 320 -3.49 10.70 14.56
CA VAL A 320 -4.09 11.03 13.26
C VAL A 320 -3.20 10.54 12.13
N GLY A 321 -3.75 9.71 11.25
CA GLY A 321 -3.11 9.24 10.01
C GLY A 321 -3.58 10.04 8.81
N LEU A 322 -2.63 10.61 8.06
CA LEU A 322 -2.89 11.35 6.83
C LEU A 322 -2.32 10.58 5.63
N SER A 323 -3.15 10.33 4.64
CA SER A 323 -2.78 9.63 3.41
C SER A 323 -2.80 10.57 2.22
N GLY A 324 -1.81 10.43 1.33
CA GLY A 324 -1.73 11.14 0.06
C GLY A 324 -0.79 10.47 -0.92
N LEU A 325 -1.16 10.46 -2.20
CA LEU A 325 -0.40 9.82 -3.27
C LEU A 325 0.21 10.82 -4.24
N ILE A 326 -0.42 11.98 -4.42
CA ILE A 326 -0.03 12.97 -5.43
C ILE A 326 0.68 14.16 -4.79
N THR A 327 1.49 14.87 -5.55
CA THR A 327 2.27 16.01 -5.03
C THR A 327 1.43 17.08 -4.32
N PRO A 328 0.24 17.49 -4.80
CA PRO A 328 -0.61 18.45 -4.09
C PRO A 328 -1.06 18.01 -2.70
N SER A 329 -1.15 16.69 -2.45
CA SER A 329 -1.51 16.15 -1.12
C SER A 329 -0.47 16.47 -0.07
N LEU A 330 0.81 16.59 -0.47
CA LEU A 330 1.91 16.94 0.42
C LEU A 330 1.74 18.36 1.01
N ASP A 331 1.32 19.31 0.18
CA ASP A 331 1.06 20.67 0.62
C ASP A 331 -0.18 20.72 1.55
N GLU A 332 -1.18 19.90 1.29
CA GLU A 332 -2.35 19.82 2.16
C GLU A 332 -2.02 19.18 3.51
N MET A 333 -1.11 18.21 3.58
CA MET A 333 -0.60 17.67 4.85
C MET A 333 0.09 18.74 5.70
N VAL A 334 0.84 19.65 5.07
CA VAL A 334 1.44 20.83 5.75
C VAL A 334 0.34 21.72 6.33
N ARG A 335 -0.73 21.99 5.57
CA ARG A 335 -1.86 22.81 6.04
C ARG A 335 -2.62 22.13 7.18
N VAL A 336 -2.78 20.79 7.15
CA VAL A 336 -3.35 20.06 8.29
C VAL A 336 -2.47 20.24 9.53
N ALA A 337 -1.16 20.10 9.40
CA ALA A 337 -0.22 20.32 10.49
C ALA A 337 -0.34 21.74 11.09
N GLN A 338 -0.44 22.78 10.24
CA GLN A 338 -0.64 24.18 10.66
C GLN A 338 -1.95 24.38 11.43
N VAL A 339 -3.05 23.81 10.96
CA VAL A 339 -4.36 23.92 11.64
C VAL A 339 -4.33 23.22 13.00
N PHE A 340 -3.59 22.11 13.15
CA PHE A 340 -3.39 21.43 14.43
C PHE A 340 -2.52 22.25 15.38
N GLU A 341 -1.49 22.95 14.87
CA GLU A 341 -0.67 23.89 15.64
C GLU A 341 -1.49 25.08 16.15
N GLU A 342 -2.22 25.74 15.27
CA GLU A 342 -3.12 26.86 15.59
C GLU A 342 -4.19 26.48 16.63
N ALA A 343 -4.59 25.21 16.60
CA ALA A 343 -5.56 24.65 17.51
C ALA A 343 -4.99 24.25 18.88
N GLY A 344 -3.67 24.33 19.08
CA GLY A 344 -2.97 23.95 20.29
C GLY A 344 -3.13 22.47 20.66
N LEU A 345 -3.26 21.57 19.68
CA LEU A 345 -3.39 20.13 19.92
C LEU A 345 -2.01 19.48 20.00
N ASP A 346 -1.88 18.47 20.89
CA ASP A 346 -0.69 17.61 20.99
C ASP A 346 -1.05 16.18 20.60
N ILE A 347 -1.62 16.01 19.37
CA ILE A 347 -1.98 14.71 18.83
C ILE A 347 -0.95 14.33 17.76
N PRO A 348 -0.25 13.18 17.89
CA PRO A 348 0.70 12.73 16.87
C PRO A 348 0.07 12.65 15.49
N LEU A 349 0.77 13.19 14.48
CA LEU A 349 0.42 13.08 13.06
C LEU A 349 1.31 12.02 12.41
N VAL A 350 0.72 11.01 11.82
CA VAL A 350 1.43 10.00 11.01
C VAL A 350 1.07 10.23 9.55
N VAL A 351 2.05 10.58 8.73
CA VAL A 351 1.86 10.88 7.31
C VAL A 351 2.34 9.72 6.45
N GLY A 352 1.57 9.32 5.45
CA GLY A 352 1.89 8.17 4.61
C GLY A 352 1.30 8.27 3.20
N GLY A 353 1.76 7.38 2.34
CA GLY A 353 1.40 7.29 0.93
C GLY A 353 2.63 7.35 0.02
N ALA A 354 2.47 6.94 -1.26
CA ALA A 354 3.62 6.75 -2.16
C ALA A 354 4.41 8.02 -2.48
N ALA A 355 3.79 9.20 -2.37
CA ALA A 355 4.47 10.49 -2.56
C ALA A 355 5.17 11.01 -1.29
N VAL A 356 4.84 10.43 -0.12
CA VAL A 356 5.39 10.87 1.17
C VAL A 356 6.74 10.21 1.40
N SER A 357 7.75 11.00 1.75
CA SER A 357 9.07 10.50 2.14
C SER A 357 9.48 11.07 3.50
N GLU A 358 10.37 10.38 4.20
CA GLU A 358 10.95 10.89 5.45
C GLU A 358 11.55 12.29 5.27
N LEU A 359 12.26 12.51 4.15
CA LEU A 359 12.87 13.79 3.84
C LEU A 359 11.81 14.90 3.71
N HIS A 360 10.72 14.63 2.98
CA HIS A 360 9.64 15.62 2.83
C HIS A 360 8.95 15.90 4.16
N THR A 361 8.70 14.85 4.94
CA THR A 361 8.14 14.96 6.29
C THR A 361 9.01 15.84 7.18
N ALA A 362 10.31 15.58 7.22
CA ALA A 362 11.26 16.34 8.03
C ALA A 362 11.43 17.80 7.62
N VAL A 363 11.42 18.09 6.30
CA VAL A 363 11.74 19.42 5.76
C VAL A 363 10.51 20.32 5.65
N LYS A 364 9.32 19.74 5.39
CA LYS A 364 8.11 20.53 5.07
C LYS A 364 6.98 20.38 6.09
N ILE A 365 6.67 19.16 6.53
CA ILE A 365 5.50 18.94 7.38
C ILE A 365 5.83 19.14 8.85
N ALA A 366 6.88 18.49 9.36
CA ALA A 366 7.26 18.58 10.76
C ALA A 366 7.55 20.02 11.25
N PRO A 367 8.15 20.94 10.47
CA PRO A 367 8.33 22.32 10.93
C PRO A 367 7.03 23.13 11.11
N ALA A 368 5.92 22.64 10.57
CA ALA A 368 4.61 23.30 10.65
C ALA A 368 3.80 22.89 11.88
N TYR A 369 4.33 22.02 12.72
CA TYR A 369 3.64 21.47 13.89
C TYR A 369 4.62 21.17 15.02
N SER A 370 4.35 21.71 16.23
CA SER A 370 5.17 21.48 17.42
C SER A 370 4.99 20.09 18.04
N GLY A 371 3.86 19.43 17.74
CA GLY A 371 3.62 18.05 18.10
C GLY A 371 4.43 17.06 17.25
N ILE A 372 4.24 15.76 17.52
CA ILE A 372 4.98 14.72 16.81
C ILE A 372 4.43 14.56 15.39
N VAL A 373 5.33 14.61 14.40
CA VAL A 373 5.05 14.18 13.03
C VAL A 373 5.94 13.00 12.70
N ALA A 374 5.36 11.87 12.31
CA ALA A 374 6.11 10.69 11.92
C ALA A 374 5.77 10.29 10.48
N CYS A 375 6.77 9.83 9.73
CA CYS A 375 6.53 9.21 8.43
C CYS A 375 6.11 7.76 8.65
N GLY A 376 4.91 7.40 8.23
CA GLY A 376 4.44 6.03 8.21
C GLY A 376 5.19 5.24 7.13
N GLY A 377 5.77 4.13 7.54
CA GLY A 377 6.39 3.18 6.61
C GLY A 377 5.34 2.30 5.91
N ASP A 378 5.63 1.03 5.80
CA ASP A 378 4.65 0.05 5.33
C ASP A 378 3.52 -0.14 6.34
N ALA A 379 2.36 -0.59 5.86
CA ALA A 379 1.18 -0.82 6.70
C ALA A 379 1.45 -1.78 7.88
N SER A 380 2.38 -2.71 7.72
CA SER A 380 2.80 -3.66 8.76
C SER A 380 3.52 -3.00 9.94
N SER A 381 4.26 -1.92 9.71
CA SER A 381 5.00 -1.20 10.75
C SER A 381 4.13 -0.20 11.52
N MET A 382 2.94 0.13 11.00
CA MET A 382 2.05 1.14 11.57
C MET A 382 1.61 0.85 13.01
N PRO A 383 1.23 -0.39 13.41
CA PRO A 383 0.83 -0.66 14.78
C PRO A 383 1.95 -0.37 15.79
N GLY A 384 3.17 -0.83 15.51
CA GLY A 384 4.33 -0.57 16.37
C GLY A 384 4.68 0.92 16.46
N LEU A 385 4.69 1.62 15.31
CA LEU A 385 4.90 3.06 15.28
C LEU A 385 3.85 3.79 16.11
N CYS A 386 2.56 3.58 15.84
CA CYS A 386 1.47 4.25 16.55
C CYS A 386 1.45 3.94 18.04
N ALA A 387 1.76 2.69 18.45
CA ALA A 387 1.86 2.32 19.86
C ALA A 387 2.97 3.10 20.58
N SER A 388 4.12 3.34 19.93
CA SER A 388 5.21 4.14 20.50
C SER A 388 4.85 5.62 20.71
N LEU A 389 3.83 6.11 20.00
CA LEU A 389 3.35 7.50 20.07
C LEU A 389 2.25 7.71 21.12
N LEU A 390 1.71 6.65 21.70
CA LEU A 390 0.69 6.75 22.77
C LEU A 390 1.25 7.40 24.04
N PRO A 391 0.39 8.05 24.86
CA PRO A 391 0.81 8.62 26.13
C PRO A 391 1.51 7.60 27.04
N GLY A 392 2.73 7.92 27.48
CA GLY A 392 3.52 7.04 28.34
C GLY A 392 5.03 7.30 28.24
N PRO A 393 5.85 6.50 28.94
CA PRO A 393 7.31 6.66 28.92
C PRO A 393 7.91 6.52 27.52
N GLY A 394 7.35 5.62 26.69
CA GLY A 394 7.79 5.37 25.30
C GLY A 394 7.63 6.59 24.39
N ARG A 395 6.58 7.39 24.58
CA ARG A 395 6.32 8.59 23.75
C ARG A 395 7.47 9.58 23.78
N ARG A 396 8.05 9.83 24.96
CA ARG A 396 9.20 10.76 25.06
C ARG A 396 10.40 10.27 24.28
N VAL A 397 10.69 8.98 24.34
CA VAL A 397 11.80 8.38 23.59
C VAL A 397 11.53 8.45 22.09
N ALA A 398 10.31 8.10 21.65
CA ALA A 398 9.91 8.19 20.24
C ALA A 398 9.96 9.64 19.72
N THR A 399 9.46 10.61 20.49
CA THR A 399 9.53 12.05 20.14
C THR A 399 10.97 12.50 19.93
N ALA A 400 11.87 12.17 20.85
CA ALA A 400 13.28 12.55 20.75
C ALA A 400 13.95 11.90 19.53
N ALA A 401 13.65 10.62 19.26
CA ALA A 401 14.18 9.91 18.11
C ALA A 401 13.71 10.51 16.76
N HIS A 402 12.41 10.80 16.63
CA HIS A 402 11.88 11.45 15.43
C HIS A 402 12.44 12.86 15.25
N ALA A 403 12.55 13.66 16.32
CA ALA A 403 13.14 15.01 16.26
C ALA A 403 14.60 14.96 15.80
N ALA A 404 15.41 14.06 16.37
CA ALA A 404 16.82 13.90 15.97
C ALA A 404 16.94 13.43 14.50
N ARG A 405 16.13 12.49 14.07
CA ARG A 405 16.11 12.02 12.69
C ARG A 405 15.70 13.12 11.70
N HIS A 406 14.68 13.91 12.04
CA HIS A 406 14.27 15.04 11.22
C HIS A 406 15.37 16.10 11.11
N GLU A 407 16.09 16.38 12.19
CA GLU A 407 17.20 17.33 12.17
C GLU A 407 18.36 16.84 11.29
N GLU A 408 18.71 15.57 11.40
CA GLU A 408 19.71 14.95 10.52
C GLU A 408 19.33 15.09 9.03
N LEU A 409 18.07 14.77 8.69
CA LEU A 409 17.57 14.87 7.31
C LEU A 409 17.54 16.32 6.80
N ARG A 410 17.18 17.29 7.66
CA ARG A 410 17.26 18.72 7.30
C ARG A 410 18.69 19.15 7.01
N GLN A 411 19.63 18.78 7.86
CA GLN A 411 21.05 19.09 7.64
C GLN A 411 21.61 18.47 6.37
N GLN A 412 21.23 17.22 6.06
CA GLN A 412 21.60 16.57 4.80
C GLN A 412 21.00 17.30 3.59
N TYR A 413 19.73 17.69 3.68
CA TYR A 413 19.04 18.45 2.65
C TYR A 413 19.71 19.80 2.40
N ASP A 414 20.02 20.56 3.44
CA ASP A 414 20.67 21.86 3.32
C ASP A 414 22.09 21.77 2.73
N ARG A 415 22.86 20.74 3.11
CA ARG A 415 24.18 20.47 2.51
C ARG A 415 24.07 20.11 1.02
N SER A 416 23.01 19.43 0.61
CA SER A 416 22.79 19.05 -0.80
C SER A 416 22.32 20.19 -1.70
N ARG A 417 21.86 21.32 -1.12
CA ARG A 417 21.41 22.49 -1.88
C ARG A 417 22.59 23.26 -2.43
N GLN A 418 22.84 23.10 -3.72
CA GLN A 418 23.75 24.03 -4.41
C GLN A 418 23.18 25.45 -4.40
N PRO A 419 24.03 26.49 -4.26
CA PRO A 419 23.57 27.87 -4.31
C PRO A 419 22.86 28.12 -5.64
N ARG A 420 21.60 28.51 -5.55
CA ARG A 420 20.82 28.89 -6.74
C ARG A 420 21.25 30.27 -7.20
N ILE A 421 21.62 30.41 -8.46
CA ILE A 421 21.83 31.68 -9.08
C ILE A 421 20.48 32.41 -9.27
N SER A 422 20.47 33.74 -9.12
CA SER A 422 19.26 34.52 -9.37
C SER A 422 18.87 34.45 -10.86
N LEU A 423 17.57 34.62 -11.15
CA LEU A 423 17.10 34.66 -12.53
C LEU A 423 17.82 35.73 -13.36
N GLY A 424 18.14 36.90 -12.73
CA GLY A 424 18.92 37.98 -13.35
C GLY A 424 20.33 37.50 -13.75
N THR A 425 21.02 36.83 -12.83
CA THR A 425 22.35 36.25 -13.10
C THR A 425 22.28 35.15 -14.18
N ALA A 426 21.26 34.31 -14.15
CA ALA A 426 21.07 33.28 -15.18
C ALA A 426 20.86 33.90 -16.57
N ARG A 427 20.02 34.94 -16.66
CA ARG A 427 19.80 35.69 -17.92
C ARG A 427 21.07 36.41 -18.40
N GLN A 428 21.83 37.05 -17.53
CA GLN A 428 23.11 37.67 -17.87
C GLN A 428 24.10 36.63 -18.41
N ARG A 429 24.24 35.48 -17.74
CA ARG A 429 25.12 34.40 -18.21
C ARG A 429 24.64 33.82 -19.55
N ALA A 430 23.35 33.67 -19.76
CA ALA A 430 22.78 33.17 -21.04
C ALA A 430 23.03 34.21 -22.16
N ALA A 431 22.92 35.52 -21.88
CA ALA A 431 23.21 36.55 -22.84
C ALA A 431 24.72 36.63 -23.17
N ALA A 432 25.59 36.49 -22.16
CA ALA A 432 27.05 36.46 -22.34
C ALA A 432 27.55 35.21 -23.06
N ALA A 433 26.91 34.08 -22.87
CA ALA A 433 27.26 32.83 -23.55
C ALA A 433 26.94 32.80 -25.07
N GLY A 434 26.23 33.84 -25.57
CA GLY A 434 25.74 33.87 -26.92
C GLY A 434 24.87 32.67 -27.26
N ARG A 435 23.62 32.85 -27.66
CA ARG A 435 22.86 31.73 -28.21
C ARG A 435 23.48 31.34 -29.57
N PRO A 436 24.07 30.18 -29.73
CA PRO A 436 24.29 29.69 -31.07
C PRO A 436 22.92 29.72 -31.76
N ALA A 437 22.87 30.26 -32.98
CA ALA A 437 21.65 30.19 -33.78
C ALA A 437 21.19 28.74 -33.79
N PRO A 438 19.88 28.47 -33.56
CA PRO A 438 19.40 27.10 -33.56
C PRO A 438 19.75 26.49 -34.92
N CYS A 439 20.80 25.69 -34.91
CA CYS A 439 21.12 24.87 -36.08
C CYS A 439 20.05 23.80 -36.15
N LEU A 440 18.95 24.15 -36.81
CA LEU A 440 17.95 23.16 -37.22
C LEU A 440 18.62 22.25 -38.23
N THR A 441 19.18 21.16 -37.74
CA THR A 441 19.66 20.09 -38.63
C THR A 441 18.44 19.49 -39.31
N VAL A 442 18.15 19.94 -40.53
CA VAL A 442 17.11 19.32 -41.32
C VAL A 442 17.66 17.96 -41.75
N PRO A 443 16.97 16.85 -41.47
CA PRO A 443 17.37 15.55 -41.98
C PRO A 443 17.50 15.59 -43.51
N ARG A 444 18.57 15.03 -44.05
CA ARG A 444 18.76 14.98 -45.51
C ARG A 444 17.66 14.17 -46.18
N ASP A 445 17.15 13.18 -45.48
CA ASP A 445 16.05 12.35 -45.90
C ASP A 445 15.10 12.10 -44.72
N PRO A 446 13.87 12.64 -44.76
CA PRO A 446 12.85 12.44 -43.72
C PRO A 446 12.10 11.10 -43.84
N ALA A 447 12.47 10.24 -44.80
CA ALA A 447 11.83 8.94 -44.99
C ALA A 447 12.14 7.97 -43.84
N VAL A 448 11.30 6.96 -43.69
CA VAL A 448 11.56 5.86 -42.76
C VAL A 448 12.65 4.97 -43.34
N HIS A 449 13.79 4.90 -42.67
CA HIS A 449 14.89 4.02 -43.02
C HIS A 449 14.85 2.74 -42.21
N VAL A 450 14.80 1.61 -42.93
CA VAL A 450 14.87 0.28 -42.30
C VAL A 450 16.25 -0.31 -42.54
N PHE A 451 17.06 -0.37 -41.49
CA PHE A 451 18.36 -1.03 -41.55
C PHE A 451 18.19 -2.51 -41.18
N ARG A 452 18.66 -3.40 -42.06
CA ARG A 452 18.73 -4.85 -41.80
C ARG A 452 20.20 -5.24 -41.80
N ASP A 453 20.54 -6.25 -41.02
CA ASP A 453 21.90 -6.81 -40.95
C ASP A 453 22.98 -5.78 -40.55
N ILE A 454 22.69 -4.98 -39.51
CA ILE A 454 23.68 -4.03 -38.98
C ILE A 454 24.81 -4.79 -38.31
N PRO A 455 26.08 -4.58 -38.70
CA PRO A 455 27.23 -5.28 -38.11
C PRO A 455 27.38 -4.89 -36.63
N HIS A 456 27.22 -5.84 -35.75
CA HIS A 456 27.33 -5.58 -34.29
C HIS A 456 28.72 -5.03 -33.87
N ALA A 457 29.78 -5.40 -34.62
CA ALA A 457 31.12 -4.89 -34.42
C ALA A 457 31.25 -3.37 -34.61
N GLU A 458 30.42 -2.77 -35.49
CA GLU A 458 30.39 -1.33 -35.71
C GLU A 458 29.58 -0.59 -34.65
N LEU A 459 28.55 -1.24 -34.09
CA LEU A 459 27.73 -0.66 -33.05
C LEU A 459 28.40 -0.70 -31.65
N GLY A 460 29.16 -1.74 -31.36
CA GLY A 460 29.80 -1.95 -30.09
C GLY A 460 30.53 -0.73 -29.53
N PRO A 461 31.41 -0.06 -30.29
CA PRO A 461 32.12 1.15 -29.84
C PRO A 461 31.21 2.38 -29.62
N LEU A 462 30.01 2.41 -30.21
CA LEU A 462 29.06 3.52 -30.11
C LEU A 462 28.10 3.37 -28.91
N ILE A 463 28.03 2.19 -28.34
CA ILE A 463 27.14 1.93 -27.19
C ILE A 463 27.77 2.50 -25.92
N PRO A 464 27.02 3.34 -25.14
CA PRO A 464 27.47 3.80 -23.84
C PRO A 464 27.31 2.67 -22.81
N TRP A 465 28.20 1.70 -22.83
CA TRP A 465 28.15 0.45 -22.06
C TRP A 465 27.88 0.65 -20.58
N ALA A 466 28.49 1.67 -19.95
CA ALA A 466 28.29 1.95 -18.54
C ALA A 466 26.82 2.29 -18.22
N MET A 467 26.16 3.00 -19.13
CA MET A 467 24.75 3.39 -19.00
C MET A 467 23.83 2.21 -19.30
N LEU A 468 24.10 1.47 -20.37
CA LEU A 468 23.34 0.29 -20.76
C LEU A 468 23.38 -0.77 -19.67
N LEU A 469 24.56 -1.16 -19.21
CA LEU A 469 24.72 -2.15 -18.14
C LEU A 469 24.10 -1.68 -16.83
N GLY A 470 24.16 -0.38 -16.54
CA GLY A 470 23.47 0.21 -15.40
C GLY A 470 21.95 0.00 -15.44
N SER A 471 21.33 0.08 -16.62
CA SER A 471 19.89 -0.16 -16.79
C SER A 471 19.50 -1.64 -16.60
N PHE A 472 20.44 -2.56 -16.77
CA PHE A 472 20.28 -3.98 -16.45
C PHE A 472 20.64 -4.34 -15.01
N GLY A 473 20.88 -3.35 -14.14
CA GLY A 473 21.13 -3.57 -12.72
C GLY A 473 22.59 -3.80 -12.32
N PHE A 474 23.54 -3.80 -13.27
CA PHE A 474 24.97 -3.90 -12.97
C PHE A 474 25.48 -2.59 -12.33
N ARG A 475 25.79 -2.62 -11.06
CA ARG A 475 26.12 -1.41 -10.27
C ARG A 475 27.62 -1.19 -10.08
N SER A 476 28.42 -2.24 -10.06
CA SER A 476 29.87 -2.17 -9.84
C SER A 476 30.66 -2.18 -11.15
N ALA A 477 31.89 -1.63 -11.11
CA ALA A 477 32.80 -1.69 -12.24
C ALA A 477 33.24 -3.15 -12.55
N ALA A 478 33.26 -4.04 -11.56
CA ALA A 478 33.57 -5.45 -11.71
C ALA A 478 32.44 -6.22 -12.43
N GLU A 479 31.19 -5.88 -12.16
CA GLU A 479 30.02 -6.48 -12.81
C GLU A 479 29.81 -5.98 -14.26
N LYS A 480 30.43 -4.84 -14.62
CA LYS A 480 30.36 -4.22 -15.94
C LYS A 480 31.49 -4.62 -16.87
N ARG A 481 32.47 -5.40 -16.39
CA ARG A 481 33.56 -6.00 -17.17
C ARG A 481 33.22 -7.41 -17.59
#